data_243930d7df7d1f0fc8270415d4d6ddb2
#
_entry.id   243930d7df7d1f0fc8270415d4d6ddb2
#
_cell.length_a   1.000
_cell.length_b   1.000
_cell.length_c   1.000
_cell.angle_alpha   90.00
_cell.angle_beta   90.00
_cell.angle_gamma   90.00
#
_symmetry.space_group_name_H-M   'P 1'
#
loop_
_entity.id
_entity.type
_entity.pdbx_description
1 polymer ?
#
loop_
_entity_poly.entity_id
_entity_poly.type
_entity_poly.pdbx_seq_one_letter_code
_entity_poly.pdbx_strand_id
1 'polypeptide(L)'
;EYLHENGVKVRYLHSDIDTLERIEIMRDLRMGVFDVLVGINLLREGLDIPECALVGILDADKEGFLRSETSLIQTIGRAARNVDGKVILYADKETKSIKKAIQETDRRRSIQLAYNKKHNIDAKTVKKEISDILESVYEKDYVKISEGANVGGNLKKHLKACLLYTSDAADDSL
;
A
#
# COMPACT_ATOMS: atom_id res chain seq x y z
N GLU A 1 15.70 13.50 -13.20
CA GLU A 1 16.34 14.17 -14.34
C GLU A 1 16.47 13.22 -15.53
N TYR A 2 17.34 12.20 -15.52
CA TYR A 2 17.61 11.32 -16.66
C TYR A 2 16.34 10.71 -17.30
N LEU A 3 15.39 10.19 -16.53
CA LEU A 3 14.15 9.64 -17.08
C LEU A 3 13.28 10.73 -17.71
N HIS A 4 13.21 11.88 -17.11
CA HIS A 4 12.46 13.02 -17.63
C HIS A 4 13.05 13.56 -18.93
N GLU A 5 14.37 13.67 -19.02
CA GLU A 5 15.10 14.07 -20.23
C GLU A 5 14.87 13.09 -21.40
N ASN A 6 14.65 11.82 -21.08
CA ASN A 6 14.30 10.80 -22.06
C ASN A 6 12.77 10.68 -22.33
N GLY A 7 11.99 11.68 -21.94
CA GLY A 7 10.55 11.76 -22.24
C GLY A 7 9.65 10.85 -21.40
N VAL A 8 10.17 10.24 -20.32
CA VAL A 8 9.39 9.41 -19.42
C VAL A 8 8.68 10.30 -18.40
N LYS A 9 7.37 10.13 -18.25
CA LYS A 9 6.59 10.81 -17.22
C LYS A 9 6.90 10.18 -15.87
N VAL A 10 7.73 10.87 -15.08
CA VAL A 10 8.25 10.37 -13.80
C VAL A 10 7.92 11.33 -12.68
N ARG A 11 7.52 10.77 -11.55
CA ARG A 11 7.46 11.47 -10.25
C ARG A 11 8.35 10.76 -9.26
N TYR A 12 8.82 11.48 -8.25
CA TYR A 12 9.56 10.84 -7.17
C TYR A 12 8.91 11.09 -5.82
N LEU A 13 9.10 10.15 -4.91
CA LEU A 13 8.54 10.17 -3.57
C LEU A 13 9.70 10.29 -2.56
N HIS A 14 9.69 11.35 -1.77
CA HIS A 14 10.70 11.70 -0.78
C HIS A 14 10.12 11.65 0.64
N SER A 15 10.97 11.57 1.66
CA SER A 15 10.53 11.56 3.07
C SER A 15 9.86 12.86 3.52
N ASP A 16 10.20 13.98 2.88
CA ASP A 16 9.73 15.30 3.25
C ASP A 16 8.41 15.70 2.57
N ILE A 17 7.89 14.82 1.72
CA ILE A 17 6.60 15.03 1.06
C ILE A 17 5.47 14.83 2.09
N ASP A 18 4.57 15.81 2.15
CA ASP A 18 3.41 15.77 3.05
C ASP A 18 2.48 14.61 2.73
N THR A 19 1.71 14.20 3.74
CA THR A 19 0.78 13.07 3.61
C THR A 19 -0.26 13.30 2.53
N LEU A 20 -0.78 14.52 2.38
CA LEU A 20 -1.76 14.85 1.35
C LEU A 20 -1.16 14.76 -0.05
N GLU A 21 0.01 15.36 -0.26
CA GLU A 21 0.73 15.29 -1.53
C GLU A 21 1.08 13.84 -1.89
N ARG A 22 1.44 13.02 -0.90
CA ARG A 22 1.69 11.59 -1.10
C ARG A 22 0.45 10.86 -1.62
N ILE A 23 -0.72 11.18 -1.08
CA ILE A 23 -2.00 10.60 -1.52
C ILE A 23 -2.30 11.01 -2.96
N GLU A 24 -2.08 12.27 -3.31
CA GLU A 24 -2.27 12.78 -4.67
C GLU A 24 -1.31 12.11 -5.67
N ILE A 25 -0.03 11.99 -5.34
CA ILE A 25 0.96 11.29 -6.17
C ILE A 25 0.52 9.84 -6.42
N MET A 26 0.03 9.15 -5.40
CA MET A 26 -0.43 7.76 -5.55
C MET A 26 -1.69 7.66 -6.41
N ARG A 27 -2.61 8.58 -6.28
CA ARG A 27 -3.80 8.68 -7.12
C ARG A 27 -3.43 8.95 -8.58
N ASP A 28 -2.57 9.92 -8.81
CA ASP A 28 -2.09 10.30 -10.15
C ASP A 28 -1.38 9.14 -10.85
N LEU A 29 -0.57 8.36 -10.12
CA LEU A 29 0.05 7.15 -10.63
C LEU A 29 -1.02 6.14 -11.09
N ARG A 30 -2.03 5.90 -10.27
CA ARG A 30 -3.12 4.97 -10.59
C ARG A 30 -3.99 5.43 -11.75
N MET A 31 -4.16 6.75 -11.90
CA MET A 31 -4.86 7.36 -13.04
C MET A 31 -4.02 7.42 -14.32
N GLY A 32 -2.71 7.10 -14.26
CA GLY A 32 -1.83 7.15 -15.41
C GLY A 32 -1.42 8.58 -15.82
N VAL A 33 -1.48 9.54 -14.91
CA VAL A 33 -0.97 10.90 -15.17
C VAL A 33 0.54 10.86 -15.41
N PHE A 34 1.23 9.94 -14.74
CA PHE A 34 2.62 9.62 -14.98
C PHE A 34 2.84 8.09 -14.91
N ASP A 35 3.95 7.63 -15.51
CA ASP A 35 4.17 6.20 -15.75
C ASP A 35 5.15 5.58 -14.72
N VAL A 36 6.03 6.38 -14.14
CA VAL A 36 7.10 5.90 -13.27
C VAL A 36 7.12 6.67 -11.95
N LEU A 37 7.08 5.93 -10.85
CA LEU A 37 7.30 6.44 -9.51
C LEU A 37 8.66 5.98 -9.00
N VAL A 38 9.53 6.92 -8.66
CA VAL A 38 10.83 6.66 -8.03
C VAL A 38 10.71 6.98 -6.55
N GLY A 39 11.07 6.06 -5.68
CA GLY A 39 10.97 6.27 -4.23
C GLY A 39 12.17 5.73 -3.49
N ILE A 40 12.64 6.47 -2.50
CA ILE A 40 13.67 6.04 -1.57
C ILE A 40 12.98 5.59 -0.30
N ASN A 41 12.99 4.27 -0.03
CA ASN A 41 12.49 3.64 1.20
C ASN A 41 10.98 3.75 1.49
N LEU A 42 10.24 4.53 0.74
CA LEU A 42 8.83 4.84 0.97
C LEU A 42 7.86 3.91 0.25
N LEU A 43 8.37 3.01 -0.60
CA LEU A 43 7.55 2.11 -1.42
C LEU A 43 7.28 0.75 -0.75
N ARG A 44 7.57 0.59 0.55
CA ARG A 44 7.41 -0.68 1.27
C ARG A 44 6.06 -0.85 1.93
N GLU A 45 5.60 0.16 2.66
CA GLU A 45 4.41 0.08 3.51
C GLU A 45 3.32 1.05 3.07
N GLY A 46 2.07 0.69 3.32
CA GLY A 46 0.92 1.55 3.09
C GLY A 46 0.55 1.83 1.64
N LEU A 47 1.17 1.15 0.66
CA LEU A 47 0.89 1.36 -0.75
C LEU A 47 0.06 0.21 -1.32
N ASP A 48 -1.06 0.55 -1.93
CA ASP A 48 -1.91 -0.36 -2.65
C ASP A 48 -2.05 0.10 -4.10
N ILE A 49 -1.19 -0.45 -4.97
CA ILE A 49 -1.12 -0.10 -6.39
C ILE A 49 -1.36 -1.39 -7.22
N PRO A 50 -2.61 -1.76 -7.46
CA PRO A 50 -2.91 -2.95 -8.27
C PRO A 50 -2.41 -2.84 -9.70
N GLU A 51 -2.29 -1.63 -10.21
CA GLU A 51 -1.87 -1.30 -11.57
C GLU A 51 -0.36 -1.45 -11.79
N CYS A 52 0.42 -1.69 -10.71
CA CYS A 52 1.87 -1.80 -10.79
C CYS A 52 2.30 -3.04 -11.59
N ALA A 53 2.80 -2.82 -12.81
CA ALA A 53 3.26 -3.86 -13.71
C ALA A 53 4.75 -4.17 -13.58
N LEU A 54 5.56 -3.20 -13.16
CA LEU A 54 7.01 -3.34 -13.04
C LEU A 54 7.51 -2.77 -11.71
N VAL A 55 8.34 -3.54 -11.02
CA VAL A 55 9.10 -3.08 -9.86
C VAL A 55 10.59 -3.24 -10.13
N GLY A 56 11.33 -2.14 -10.13
CA GLY A 56 12.78 -2.11 -10.22
C GLY A 56 13.40 -1.83 -8.85
N ILE A 57 14.27 -2.69 -8.36
CA ILE A 57 15.03 -2.48 -7.12
C ILE A 57 16.48 -2.24 -7.48
N LEU A 58 16.92 -0.99 -7.35
CA LEU A 58 18.31 -0.61 -7.59
C LEU A 58 19.17 -0.96 -6.38
N ASP A 59 20.45 -1.28 -6.63
CA ASP A 59 21.43 -1.64 -5.57
C ASP A 59 20.88 -2.71 -4.61
N ALA A 60 20.30 -3.76 -5.16
CA ALA A 60 19.67 -4.81 -4.37
C ALA A 60 20.69 -5.61 -3.52
N ASP A 61 21.96 -5.58 -3.89
CA ASP A 61 23.09 -6.22 -3.22
C ASP A 61 23.72 -5.37 -2.10
N LYS A 62 23.32 -4.12 -1.95
CA LYS A 62 23.78 -3.27 -0.85
C LYS A 62 23.10 -3.71 0.44
N GLU A 63 23.69 -4.71 1.11
CA GLU A 63 23.13 -5.28 2.34
C GLU A 63 22.91 -4.20 3.40
N GLY A 64 21.75 -4.26 4.05
CA GLY A 64 21.32 -3.34 5.08
C GLY A 64 19.83 -3.52 5.38
N PHE A 65 19.31 -2.74 6.31
CA PHE A 65 17.88 -2.80 6.72
C PHE A 65 16.91 -2.73 5.54
N LEU A 66 17.24 -1.93 4.52
CA LEU A 66 16.39 -1.71 3.35
C LEU A 66 16.50 -2.80 2.28
N ARG A 67 17.51 -3.65 2.36
CA ARG A 67 17.79 -4.77 1.45
C ARG A 67 17.83 -6.10 2.18
N SER A 68 17.23 -6.16 3.37
CA SER A 68 16.98 -7.42 4.07
C SER A 68 16.03 -8.31 3.28
N GLU A 69 16.06 -9.59 3.52
CA GLU A 69 15.15 -10.59 2.91
C GLU A 69 13.68 -10.14 2.99
N THR A 70 13.22 -9.76 4.18
CA THR A 70 11.84 -9.30 4.42
C THR A 70 11.50 -8.06 3.59
N SER A 71 12.42 -7.09 3.54
CA SER A 71 12.26 -5.84 2.80
C SER A 71 12.14 -6.09 1.30
N LEU A 72 12.99 -6.98 0.76
CA LEU A 72 12.94 -7.39 -0.65
C LEU A 72 11.61 -8.09 -0.97
N ILE A 73 11.18 -9.05 -0.16
CA ILE A 73 9.91 -9.76 -0.34
C ILE A 73 8.72 -8.79 -0.33
N GLN A 74 8.71 -7.83 0.59
CA GLN A 74 7.64 -6.81 0.64
C GLN A 74 7.59 -5.97 -0.63
N THR A 75 8.75 -5.54 -1.13
CA THR A 75 8.83 -4.72 -2.34
C THR A 75 8.46 -5.53 -3.59
N ILE A 76 8.96 -6.76 -3.70
CA ILE A 76 8.58 -7.72 -4.76
C ILE A 76 7.06 -7.94 -4.77
N GLY A 77 6.45 -8.05 -3.61
CA GLY A 77 5.01 -8.26 -3.44
C GLY A 77 4.14 -7.13 -4.01
N ARG A 78 4.70 -5.95 -4.33
CA ARG A 78 3.94 -4.87 -4.96
C ARG A 78 3.50 -5.20 -6.38
N ALA A 79 4.32 -5.94 -7.14
CA ALA A 79 3.95 -6.41 -8.47
C ALA A 79 3.01 -7.63 -8.46
N ALA A 80 2.81 -8.28 -7.32
CA ALA A 80 2.07 -9.55 -7.23
C ALA A 80 0.56 -9.44 -7.48
N ARG A 81 0.01 -8.22 -7.54
CA ARG A 81 -1.42 -7.97 -7.84
C ARG A 81 -1.72 -7.86 -9.32
N ASN A 82 -0.69 -7.76 -10.13
CA ASN A 82 -0.80 -7.72 -11.58
C ASN A 82 -0.36 -9.07 -12.15
N VAL A 83 -1.16 -9.64 -13.05
CA VAL A 83 -0.85 -10.93 -13.70
C VAL A 83 0.44 -10.85 -14.49
N ASP A 84 0.69 -9.72 -15.16
CA ASP A 84 1.88 -9.45 -15.94
C ASP A 84 3.00 -8.81 -15.11
N GLY A 85 2.84 -8.77 -13.79
CA GLY A 85 3.77 -8.15 -12.87
C GLY A 85 5.18 -8.74 -12.97
N LYS A 86 6.16 -7.86 -13.18
CA LYS A 86 7.59 -8.20 -13.26
C LYS A 86 8.37 -7.48 -12.18
N VAL A 87 9.41 -8.13 -11.68
CA VAL A 87 10.35 -7.53 -10.73
C VAL A 87 11.76 -7.71 -11.26
N ILE A 88 12.53 -6.63 -11.26
CA ILE A 88 13.93 -6.62 -11.66
C ILE A 88 14.77 -6.16 -10.46
N LEU A 89 15.69 -7.01 -10.05
CA LEU A 89 16.69 -6.72 -9.02
C LEU A 89 18.00 -6.36 -9.72
N TYR A 90 18.41 -5.11 -9.61
CA TYR A 90 19.70 -4.65 -10.13
C TYR A 90 20.75 -4.85 -9.05
N ALA A 91 21.70 -5.71 -9.29
CA ALA A 91 22.74 -6.11 -8.34
C ALA A 91 24.01 -6.56 -9.06
N ASP A 92 25.17 -6.18 -8.55
CA ASP A 92 26.47 -6.66 -9.06
C ASP A 92 26.77 -8.05 -8.52
N LYS A 93 26.26 -8.37 -7.33
CA LYS A 93 26.48 -9.65 -6.63
C LYS A 93 25.18 -10.20 -6.08
N GLU A 94 25.02 -11.51 -6.19
CA GLU A 94 23.90 -12.20 -5.57
C GLU A 94 24.18 -12.44 -4.07
N THR A 95 23.53 -11.64 -3.22
CA THR A 95 23.66 -11.76 -1.76
C THR A 95 22.78 -12.87 -1.18
N LYS A 96 23.03 -13.23 0.08
CA LYS A 96 22.18 -14.21 0.79
C LYS A 96 20.73 -13.75 0.89
N SER A 97 20.52 -12.46 1.11
CA SER A 97 19.19 -11.84 1.20
C SER A 97 18.44 -11.92 -0.12
N ILE A 98 19.11 -11.65 -1.26
CA ILE A 98 18.53 -11.79 -2.59
C ILE A 98 18.13 -13.25 -2.86
N LYS A 99 19.04 -14.19 -2.62
CA LYS A 99 18.76 -15.64 -2.83
C LYS A 99 17.54 -16.10 -2.06
N LYS A 100 17.46 -15.76 -0.79
CA LYS A 100 16.34 -16.13 0.06
C LYS A 100 15.02 -15.48 -0.38
N ALA A 101 15.06 -14.19 -0.75
CA ALA A 101 13.89 -13.49 -1.23
C ALA A 101 13.35 -14.10 -2.53
N ILE A 102 14.22 -14.45 -3.48
CA ILE A 102 13.84 -15.14 -4.72
C ILE A 102 13.26 -16.52 -4.40
N GLN A 103 13.97 -17.34 -3.63
CA GLN A 103 13.52 -18.67 -3.27
C GLN A 103 12.15 -18.67 -2.59
N GLU A 104 11.91 -17.76 -1.65
CA GLU A 104 10.62 -17.66 -0.98
C GLU A 104 9.52 -17.17 -1.92
N THR A 105 9.83 -16.25 -2.82
CA THR A 105 8.87 -15.77 -3.83
C THR A 105 8.49 -16.89 -4.80
N ASP A 106 9.46 -17.65 -5.27
CA ASP A 106 9.24 -18.79 -6.18
C ASP A 106 8.48 -19.92 -5.49
N ARG A 107 8.77 -20.18 -4.22
CA ARG A 107 8.02 -21.15 -3.41
C ARG A 107 6.54 -20.76 -3.31
N ARG A 108 6.26 -19.49 -2.98
CA ARG A 108 4.88 -18.98 -2.88
C ARG A 108 4.17 -19.06 -4.23
N ARG A 109 4.85 -18.66 -5.30
CA ARG A 109 4.30 -18.71 -6.66
C ARG A 109 3.96 -20.14 -7.09
N SER A 110 4.85 -21.09 -6.82
CA SER A 110 4.65 -22.50 -7.16
C SER A 110 3.43 -23.08 -6.44
N ILE A 111 3.25 -22.78 -5.15
CA ILE A 111 2.09 -23.21 -4.37
C ILE A 111 0.80 -22.61 -4.95
N GLN A 112 0.82 -21.31 -5.27
CA GLN A 112 -0.33 -20.64 -5.84
C GLN A 112 -0.72 -21.20 -7.21
N LEU A 113 0.26 -21.43 -8.07
CA LEU A 113 0.02 -22.04 -9.40
C LEU A 113 -0.56 -23.45 -9.30
N ALA A 114 -0.04 -24.27 -8.38
CA ALA A 114 -0.56 -25.61 -8.13
C ALA A 114 -2.00 -25.57 -7.61
N TYR A 115 -2.30 -24.65 -6.70
CA TYR A 115 -3.64 -24.43 -6.19
C TYR A 115 -4.61 -23.98 -7.30
N ASN A 116 -4.22 -22.97 -8.08
CA ASN A 116 -5.02 -22.46 -9.18
C ASN A 116 -5.34 -23.57 -10.21
N LYS A 117 -4.32 -24.37 -10.58
CA LYS A 117 -4.51 -25.51 -11.49
C LYS A 117 -5.47 -26.54 -10.94
N LYS A 118 -5.37 -26.86 -9.64
CA LYS A 118 -6.26 -27.84 -8.97
C LYS A 118 -7.71 -27.37 -8.95
N HIS A 119 -7.96 -26.08 -8.82
CA HIS A 119 -9.30 -25.51 -8.68
C HIS A 119 -9.82 -24.83 -9.95
N ASN A 120 -9.11 -24.95 -11.09
CA ASN A 120 -9.43 -24.29 -12.36
C ASN A 120 -9.66 -22.78 -12.20
N ILE A 121 -8.77 -22.12 -11.46
CA ILE A 121 -8.81 -20.68 -11.22
C ILE A 121 -7.88 -19.99 -12.21
N ASP A 122 -8.42 -19.09 -13.03
CA ASP A 122 -7.63 -18.21 -13.86
C ASP A 122 -7.22 -16.97 -13.06
N ALA A 123 -5.90 -16.72 -12.99
CA ALA A 123 -5.38 -15.55 -12.33
C ALA A 123 -5.80 -14.28 -13.10
N LYS A 124 -6.32 -13.28 -12.38
CA LYS A 124 -6.72 -12.00 -12.95
C LYS A 124 -6.06 -10.87 -12.17
N THR A 125 -5.70 -9.81 -12.90
CA THR A 125 -5.23 -8.57 -12.27
C THR A 125 -6.30 -8.00 -11.36
N VAL A 126 -5.92 -7.64 -10.15
CA VAL A 126 -6.83 -7.00 -9.18
C VAL A 126 -7.22 -5.62 -9.72
N LYS A 127 -8.52 -5.37 -9.83
CA LYS A 127 -9.06 -4.04 -10.15
C LYS A 127 -9.66 -3.45 -8.89
N LYS A 128 -9.25 -2.25 -8.56
CA LYS A 128 -9.77 -1.50 -7.41
C LYS A 128 -10.18 -0.11 -7.87
N GLU A 129 -11.37 0.32 -7.52
CA GLU A 129 -11.82 1.67 -7.80
C GLU A 129 -10.87 2.71 -7.21
N ILE A 130 -10.64 3.79 -7.95
CA ILE A 130 -9.85 4.93 -7.51
C ILE A 130 -10.84 5.87 -6.83
N SER A 131 -11.13 5.61 -5.54
CA SER A 131 -11.93 6.52 -4.73
C SER A 131 -11.09 7.72 -4.31
N ASP A 132 -11.70 8.88 -4.30
CA ASP A 132 -11.10 10.08 -3.71
C ASP A 132 -11.05 9.87 -2.19
N ILE A 133 -9.86 9.64 -1.66
CA ILE A 133 -9.66 9.36 -0.22
C ILE A 133 -10.12 10.58 0.59
N LEU A 134 -10.01 11.78 0.03
CA LEU A 134 -10.48 13.01 0.67
C LEU A 134 -12.01 13.01 0.81
N GLU A 135 -12.76 12.58 -0.19
CA GLU A 135 -14.23 12.45 -0.08
C GLU A 135 -14.59 11.38 0.96
N SER A 136 -13.88 10.25 1.01
CA SER A 136 -14.20 9.18 1.95
C SER A 136 -13.92 9.52 3.43
N VAL A 137 -12.99 10.42 3.70
CA VAL A 137 -12.69 10.90 5.05
C VAL A 137 -13.76 11.90 5.51
N TYR A 138 -14.15 12.82 4.62
CA TYR A 138 -15.21 13.79 4.92
C TYR A 138 -16.60 13.15 4.98
N GLU A 139 -16.91 12.16 4.16
CA GLU A 139 -18.20 11.46 4.20
C GLU A 139 -18.37 10.53 5.41
N LYS A 140 -17.29 9.99 5.97
CA LYS A 140 -17.37 9.13 7.16
C LYS A 140 -17.60 9.89 8.46
N ASP A 141 -17.28 11.16 8.53
CA ASP A 141 -17.55 12.01 9.69
C ASP A 141 -18.99 12.55 9.73
N TYR A 142 -19.73 12.46 8.60
CA TYR A 142 -21.16 12.69 8.62
C TYR A 142 -21.88 11.40 9.04
N VAL A 143 -22.02 11.21 10.34
CA VAL A 143 -23.05 10.31 10.88
C VAL A 143 -24.38 10.81 10.31
N LYS A 144 -24.95 10.08 9.36
CA LYS A 144 -26.33 10.30 8.92
C LYS A 144 -27.22 10.03 10.12
N ILE A 145 -27.49 11.08 10.89
CA ILE A 145 -28.55 11.06 11.88
C ILE A 145 -29.82 10.91 11.05
N SER A 146 -30.38 9.71 11.02
CA SER A 146 -31.69 9.49 10.40
C SER A 146 -32.68 10.39 11.12
N GLU A 147 -33.14 11.43 10.45
CA GLU A 147 -34.25 12.25 10.92
C GLU A 147 -35.50 11.35 10.99
N GLY A 148 -35.72 10.72 12.13
CA GLY A 148 -36.85 9.79 12.31
C GLY A 148 -36.82 9.00 13.59
N ALA A 149 -35.70 8.94 14.30
CA ALA A 149 -35.70 8.37 15.63
C ALA A 149 -36.13 9.42 16.65
N ASN A 150 -37.37 9.30 17.09
CA ASN A 150 -37.90 10.07 18.21
C ASN A 150 -37.11 9.69 19.50
N VAL A 151 -35.99 10.35 19.72
CA VAL A 151 -35.12 10.12 20.88
C VAL A 151 -35.69 10.91 22.06
N GLY A 152 -36.91 10.54 22.43
CA GLY A 152 -37.52 10.97 23.64
C GLY A 152 -36.84 10.32 24.87
N GLY A 153 -36.25 11.11 25.70
CA GLY A 153 -35.99 10.77 27.09
C GLY A 153 -34.67 10.10 27.47
N ASN A 154 -33.89 9.50 26.54
CA ASN A 154 -32.70 8.74 26.92
C ASN A 154 -31.35 9.36 26.47
N LEU A 155 -31.37 10.48 25.77
CA LEU A 155 -30.14 11.12 25.26
C LEU A 155 -29.21 11.58 26.39
N LYS A 156 -29.80 12.13 27.50
CA LYS A 156 -29.03 12.54 28.68
C LYS A 156 -28.38 11.36 29.40
N LYS A 157 -29.04 10.19 29.43
CA LYS A 157 -28.45 8.96 30.00
C LYS A 157 -27.32 8.39 29.13
N HIS A 158 -27.47 8.42 27.82
CA HIS A 158 -26.43 7.97 26.88
C HIS A 158 -25.22 8.88 26.90
N LEU A 159 -25.41 10.20 26.87
CA LEU A 159 -24.32 11.17 27.00
C LEU A 159 -23.57 11.04 28.34
N LYS A 160 -24.29 10.79 29.42
CA LYS A 160 -23.66 10.58 30.74
C LYS A 160 -22.87 9.26 30.80
N ALA A 161 -23.33 8.20 30.14
CA ALA A 161 -22.60 6.93 30.02
C ALA A 161 -21.35 7.06 29.13
N CYS A 162 -21.42 7.77 28.01
CA CYS A 162 -20.28 8.06 27.15
C CYS A 162 -19.22 8.92 27.85
N LEU A 163 -19.63 9.95 28.61
CA LEU A 163 -18.72 10.82 29.37
C LEU A 163 -18.03 10.09 30.53
N LEU A 164 -18.71 9.14 31.17
CA LEU A 164 -18.09 8.28 32.19
C LEU A 164 -17.05 7.33 31.60
N TYR A 165 -17.30 6.79 30.41
CA TYR A 165 -16.36 5.90 29.74
C TYR A 165 -15.06 6.61 29.24
N THR A 166 -15.15 7.90 28.89
CA THR A 166 -13.98 8.70 28.50
C THR A 166 -13.21 9.25 29.70
N SER A 167 -13.82 9.39 30.89
CA SER A 167 -13.10 9.81 32.09
C SER A 167 -12.33 8.68 32.78
N ASP A 168 -12.80 7.44 32.69
CA ASP A 168 -12.11 6.28 33.26
C ASP A 168 -10.85 5.91 32.45
N ALA A 169 -10.82 6.20 31.16
CA ALA A 169 -9.64 5.95 30.30
C ALA A 169 -8.48 6.94 30.52
N ALA A 170 -8.69 8.03 31.24
CA ALA A 170 -7.68 9.05 31.54
C ALA A 170 -6.98 8.83 32.90
N ASP A 171 -7.50 7.96 33.75
CA ASP A 171 -6.98 7.75 35.14
C ASP A 171 -6.03 6.54 35.27
N ASP A 172 -5.83 5.75 34.19
CA ASP A 172 -4.93 4.58 34.18
C ASP A 172 -3.47 4.92 33.77
N SER A 173 -3.07 6.18 33.86
CA SER A 173 -1.67 6.61 33.62
C SER A 173 -1.06 7.32 34.83
N LEU A 174 -0.86 6.57 35.95
CA LEU A 174 0.11 6.90 37.01
C LEU A 174 0.91 5.65 37.36
#